data_bfa130bfe2aab6002213316b068d294c
#
_entry.id   bfa130bfe2aab6002213316b068d294c
#
_cell.length_a   1.000
_cell.length_b   1.000
_cell.length_c   1.000
_cell.angle_alpha   90.00
_cell.angle_beta   90.00
_cell.angle_gamma   90.00
#
_symmetry.space_group_name_H-M   'P 1'
#
loop_
_entity.id
_entity.type
_entity.pdbx_description
1 polymer ?
#
loop_
_entity_poly.entity_id
_entity_poly.type
_entity_poly.pdbx_seq_one_letter_code
_entity_poly.pdbx_strand_id
1 'polypeptide(L)'
;MNTRHSGNLLIILIVFITTLLLLSAKSDGSLGSTNILLLGAQFLGIIGAVLFSLSFVLSSRARFVEYLFDGLGDAYKVHHITGAIGFIFLINHPFLLVLKAFINGSSTAMYLIPVGPVSYSYGIYAIYFLLTLIVLTLFIKLPYNIWKVTHTFMGASLFFALLHVLNIESDVSRNMVLGLWVEFFLLAGGVAFIYRLFLYKKVTGTYLYKVGHFSAVGEVFNLTLFPEGESIKSSVGQYAFLKVLNNKQVSKEEHPFSIVEINEMGGIVFSVKKIGDYTRTLGNLKSGDKVEIVGPFGIIHKKLDAHPEPVFVAGGIGITPFVATVEEALTSGKKVYLYYSVREPAEALYDERFKELAEKFSNFKYKLWISNTRGKIGAQNIQQDINDLSKKFFFVCGPKPMMDSLKKQLREKGVKSDDIYMEDFTLR
;
A
#
# COMPACT_ATOMS: atom_id res chain seq x y z
N MET A 1 -12.55 17.76 -1.78
CA MET A 1 -12.93 16.51 -2.50
C MET A 1 -12.33 15.34 -1.75
N ASN A 2 -13.13 14.37 -1.37
CA ASN A 2 -12.71 13.29 -0.47
C ASN A 2 -11.80 12.30 -1.23
N THR A 3 -10.51 12.30 -0.96
CA THR A 3 -9.49 11.59 -1.75
C THR A 3 -9.57 10.05 -1.62
N ARG A 4 -10.18 9.54 -0.52
CA ARG A 4 -10.20 8.10 -0.23
C ARG A 4 -10.91 7.25 -1.27
N HIS A 5 -11.93 7.78 -1.94
CA HIS A 5 -12.68 7.06 -2.96
C HIS A 5 -12.25 7.41 -4.38
N SER A 6 -11.45 8.48 -4.57
CA SER A 6 -11.08 8.96 -5.91
C SER A 6 -10.27 7.93 -6.70
N GLY A 7 -9.32 7.25 -6.06
CA GLY A 7 -8.52 6.20 -6.70
C GLY A 7 -9.36 4.98 -7.12
N ASN A 8 -10.25 4.53 -6.24
CA ASN A 8 -11.14 3.40 -6.54
C ASN A 8 -12.13 3.75 -7.65
N LEU A 9 -12.72 4.96 -7.59
CA LEU A 9 -13.61 5.45 -8.64
C LEU A 9 -12.90 5.58 -9.99
N LEU A 10 -11.64 6.01 -9.99
CA LEU A 10 -10.83 6.08 -11.21
C LEU A 10 -10.63 4.68 -11.82
N ILE A 11 -10.31 3.66 -11.02
CA ILE A 11 -10.18 2.28 -11.53
C ILE A 11 -11.49 1.78 -12.10
N ILE A 12 -12.61 2.00 -11.39
CA ILE A 12 -13.95 1.61 -11.89
C ILE A 12 -14.27 2.32 -13.21
N LEU A 13 -13.97 3.61 -13.31
CA LEU A 13 -14.16 4.39 -14.53
C LEU A 13 -13.29 3.87 -15.69
N ILE A 14 -12.02 3.53 -15.42
CA ILE A 14 -11.13 2.94 -16.42
C ILE A 14 -11.71 1.62 -16.95
N VAL A 15 -12.15 0.72 -16.06
CA VAL A 15 -12.78 -0.55 -16.44
C VAL A 15 -14.06 -0.31 -17.24
N PHE A 16 -14.89 0.63 -16.83
CA PHE A 16 -16.12 1.00 -17.52
C PHE A 16 -15.83 1.54 -18.93
N ILE A 17 -14.91 2.49 -19.10
CA ILE A 17 -14.49 3.03 -20.39
C ILE A 17 -13.92 1.91 -21.28
N THR A 18 -13.06 1.03 -20.72
CA THR A 18 -12.48 -0.10 -21.45
C THR A 18 -13.59 -1.01 -21.99
N THR A 19 -14.63 -1.27 -21.17
CA THR A 19 -15.79 -2.07 -21.58
C THR A 19 -16.58 -1.39 -22.72
N LEU A 20 -16.83 -0.08 -22.60
CA LEU A 20 -17.53 0.67 -23.65
C LEU A 20 -16.75 0.69 -24.97
N LEU A 21 -15.42 0.87 -24.92
CA LEU A 21 -14.58 0.85 -26.11
C LEU A 21 -14.58 -0.53 -26.78
N LEU A 22 -14.55 -1.62 -26.00
CA LEU A 22 -14.66 -2.96 -26.55
C LEU A 22 -16.03 -3.19 -27.22
N LEU A 23 -17.11 -2.77 -26.59
CA LEU A 23 -18.46 -2.89 -27.15
C LEU A 23 -18.62 -2.03 -28.42
N SER A 24 -18.05 -0.82 -28.44
CA SER A 24 -18.08 0.05 -29.65
C SER A 24 -17.27 -0.56 -30.80
N ALA A 25 -16.17 -1.22 -30.53
CA ALA A 25 -15.38 -1.93 -31.54
C ALA A 25 -16.15 -3.10 -32.19
N LYS A 26 -17.27 -3.55 -31.57
CA LYS A 26 -18.17 -4.59 -32.06
C LYS A 26 -19.45 -4.05 -32.68
N SER A 27 -19.68 -2.74 -32.69
CA SER A 27 -20.96 -2.15 -33.13
C SER A 27 -21.22 -2.27 -34.64
N ASP A 28 -20.23 -2.62 -35.46
CA ASP A 28 -20.34 -2.76 -36.93
C ASP A 28 -21.11 -4.01 -37.38
N GLY A 29 -22.10 -4.46 -36.59
CA GLY A 29 -22.93 -5.63 -36.90
C GLY A 29 -22.32 -6.98 -36.50
N SER A 30 -21.10 -7.00 -35.98
CA SER A 30 -20.41 -8.23 -35.61
C SER A 30 -20.86 -8.82 -34.26
N LEU A 31 -21.56 -8.07 -33.41
CA LEU A 31 -22.07 -8.55 -32.10
C LEU A 31 -22.99 -9.77 -32.24
N GLY A 32 -23.90 -9.76 -33.19
CA GLY A 32 -24.85 -10.87 -33.43
C GLY A 32 -24.23 -12.12 -34.04
N SER A 33 -23.10 -12.01 -34.72
CA SER A 33 -22.35 -13.11 -35.33
C SER A 33 -21.14 -13.59 -34.51
N THR A 34 -20.74 -12.83 -33.46
CA THR A 34 -19.60 -13.20 -32.65
C THR A 34 -19.95 -14.34 -31.68
N ASN A 35 -19.16 -15.40 -31.70
CA ASN A 35 -19.29 -16.49 -30.75
C ASN A 35 -19.10 -15.95 -29.31
N ILE A 36 -20.05 -16.26 -28.41
CA ILE A 36 -20.10 -15.79 -27.05
C ILE A 36 -18.79 -16.11 -26.25
N LEU A 37 -18.17 -17.26 -26.54
CA LEU A 37 -16.91 -17.65 -25.93
C LEU A 37 -15.75 -16.74 -26.38
N LEU A 38 -15.77 -16.33 -27.66
CA LEU A 38 -14.76 -15.40 -28.17
C LEU A 38 -14.94 -14.01 -27.57
N LEU A 39 -16.18 -13.53 -27.51
CA LEU A 39 -16.49 -12.24 -26.87
C LEU A 39 -16.08 -12.25 -25.42
N GLY A 40 -16.41 -13.29 -24.67
CA GLY A 40 -15.98 -13.47 -23.26
C GLY A 40 -14.48 -13.52 -23.12
N ALA A 41 -13.78 -14.26 -23.98
CA ALA A 41 -12.32 -14.33 -23.97
C ALA A 41 -11.70 -12.95 -24.20
N GLN A 42 -12.16 -12.20 -25.20
CA GLN A 42 -11.66 -10.85 -25.50
C GLN A 42 -11.93 -9.87 -24.35
N PHE A 43 -13.14 -9.91 -23.78
CA PHE A 43 -13.49 -9.10 -22.60
C PHE A 43 -12.53 -9.37 -21.43
N LEU A 44 -12.36 -10.65 -21.07
CA LEU A 44 -11.49 -11.04 -19.97
C LEU A 44 -10.01 -10.71 -20.24
N GLY A 45 -9.54 -10.91 -21.47
CA GLY A 45 -8.17 -10.58 -21.86
C GLY A 45 -7.88 -9.09 -21.77
N ILE A 46 -8.74 -8.24 -22.32
CA ILE A 46 -8.54 -6.79 -22.39
C ILE A 46 -8.66 -6.16 -21.00
N ILE A 47 -9.74 -6.44 -20.26
CA ILE A 47 -9.93 -5.91 -18.90
C ILE A 47 -8.85 -6.46 -17.96
N GLY A 48 -8.52 -7.75 -18.07
CA GLY A 48 -7.45 -8.37 -17.31
C GLY A 48 -6.10 -7.72 -17.54
N ALA A 49 -5.74 -7.41 -18.79
CA ALA A 49 -4.49 -6.72 -19.12
C ALA A 49 -4.42 -5.30 -18.55
N VAL A 50 -5.52 -4.54 -18.62
CA VAL A 50 -5.60 -3.20 -18.04
C VAL A 50 -5.47 -3.26 -16.52
N LEU A 51 -6.19 -4.15 -15.82
CA LEU A 51 -6.10 -4.32 -14.36
C LEU A 51 -4.72 -4.79 -13.92
N PHE A 52 -4.11 -5.71 -14.66
CA PHE A 52 -2.75 -6.19 -14.41
C PHE A 52 -1.73 -5.05 -14.51
N SER A 53 -1.85 -4.22 -15.54
CA SER A 53 -1.00 -3.04 -15.73
C SER A 53 -1.18 -2.00 -14.62
N LEU A 54 -2.43 -1.71 -14.23
CA LEU A 54 -2.74 -0.82 -13.11
C LEU A 54 -2.13 -1.33 -11.80
N SER A 55 -2.01 -2.65 -11.59
CA SER A 55 -1.38 -3.19 -10.40
C SER A 55 0.09 -2.79 -10.28
N PHE A 56 0.83 -2.64 -11.39
CA PHE A 56 2.21 -2.11 -11.38
C PHE A 56 2.24 -0.63 -11.00
N VAL A 57 1.29 0.17 -11.51
CA VAL A 57 1.18 1.59 -11.15
C VAL A 57 0.93 1.73 -9.65
N LEU A 58 0.01 0.95 -9.09
CA LEU A 58 -0.35 0.96 -7.66
C LEU A 58 0.83 0.58 -6.75
N SER A 59 1.69 -0.34 -7.19
CA SER A 59 2.87 -0.78 -6.41
C SER A 59 4.11 0.09 -6.60
N SER A 60 4.04 1.13 -7.44
CA SER A 60 5.20 1.96 -7.82
C SER A 60 5.77 2.81 -6.67
N ARG A 61 5.00 3.09 -5.62
CA ARG A 61 5.31 4.06 -4.56
C ARG A 61 5.46 5.50 -5.07
N ALA A 62 4.89 5.82 -6.22
CA ALA A 62 4.89 7.19 -6.71
C ALA A 62 4.00 8.08 -5.83
N ARG A 63 4.41 9.33 -5.60
CA ARG A 63 3.68 10.25 -4.71
C ARG A 63 2.23 10.48 -5.14
N PHE A 64 1.95 10.53 -6.44
CA PHE A 64 0.58 10.71 -6.93
C PHE A 64 -0.31 9.50 -6.56
N VAL A 65 0.25 8.27 -6.54
CA VAL A 65 -0.47 7.06 -6.09
C VAL A 65 -0.79 7.16 -4.61
N GLU A 66 0.18 7.57 -3.78
CA GLU A 66 -0.03 7.76 -2.36
C GLU A 66 -1.17 8.75 -2.07
N TYR A 67 -1.21 9.89 -2.80
CA TYR A 67 -2.28 10.88 -2.64
C TYR A 67 -3.63 10.41 -3.17
N LEU A 68 -3.65 9.70 -4.28
CA LEU A 68 -4.88 9.23 -4.92
C LEU A 68 -5.60 8.14 -4.11
N PHE A 69 -4.83 7.32 -3.40
CA PHE A 69 -5.33 6.19 -2.60
C PHE A 69 -5.24 6.41 -1.09
N ASP A 70 -5.04 7.65 -0.64
CA ASP A 70 -5.08 8.00 0.78
C ASP A 70 -3.96 7.33 1.62
N GLY A 71 -2.82 7.08 1.00
CA GLY A 71 -1.64 6.46 1.59
C GLY A 71 -1.18 5.19 0.86
N LEU A 72 0.09 4.83 1.02
CA LEU A 72 0.64 3.62 0.38
C LEU A 72 -0.02 2.33 0.88
N GLY A 73 -0.47 2.28 2.15
CA GLY A 73 -1.16 1.11 2.70
C GLY A 73 -2.46 0.78 1.94
N ASP A 74 -3.29 1.78 1.65
CA ASP A 74 -4.52 1.58 0.87
C ASP A 74 -4.22 1.34 -0.62
N ALA A 75 -3.19 1.99 -1.20
CA ALA A 75 -2.73 1.68 -2.55
C ALA A 75 -2.32 0.19 -2.71
N TYR A 76 -1.62 -0.38 -1.73
CA TYR A 76 -1.26 -1.81 -1.75
C TYR A 76 -2.47 -2.74 -1.58
N LYS A 77 -3.47 -2.38 -0.77
CA LYS A 77 -4.73 -3.15 -0.70
C LYS A 77 -5.43 -3.20 -2.05
N VAL A 78 -5.48 -2.06 -2.74
CA VAL A 78 -6.06 -1.98 -4.09
C VAL A 78 -5.20 -2.74 -5.11
N HIS A 79 -3.86 -2.69 -5.01
CA HIS A 79 -2.94 -3.53 -5.81
C HIS A 79 -3.28 -5.02 -5.68
N HIS A 80 -3.50 -5.53 -4.47
CA HIS A 80 -3.86 -6.93 -4.26
C HIS A 80 -5.21 -7.28 -4.92
N ILE A 81 -6.21 -6.40 -4.78
CA ILE A 81 -7.55 -6.62 -5.37
C ILE A 81 -7.48 -6.59 -6.91
N THR A 82 -6.86 -5.55 -7.49
CA THR A 82 -6.74 -5.42 -8.93
C THR A 82 -5.88 -6.51 -9.54
N GLY A 83 -4.79 -6.88 -8.85
CA GLY A 83 -3.93 -7.99 -9.25
C GLY A 83 -4.66 -9.34 -9.24
N ALA A 84 -5.45 -9.61 -8.19
CA ALA A 84 -6.23 -10.84 -8.09
C ALA A 84 -7.32 -10.93 -9.16
N ILE A 85 -8.10 -9.85 -9.38
CA ILE A 85 -9.13 -9.81 -10.42
C ILE A 85 -8.48 -9.91 -11.80
N GLY A 86 -7.40 -9.16 -12.06
CA GLY A 86 -6.64 -9.21 -13.29
C GLY A 86 -6.12 -10.63 -13.58
N PHE A 87 -5.56 -11.31 -12.57
CA PHE A 87 -5.13 -12.71 -12.70
C PHE A 87 -6.28 -13.66 -13.06
N ILE A 88 -7.42 -13.58 -12.35
CA ILE A 88 -8.60 -14.41 -12.65
C ILE A 88 -9.06 -14.18 -14.08
N PHE A 89 -9.09 -12.95 -14.54
CA PHE A 89 -9.52 -12.62 -15.91
C PHE A 89 -8.52 -13.13 -16.93
N LEU A 90 -7.22 -12.92 -16.72
CA LEU A 90 -6.18 -13.34 -17.65
C LEU A 90 -6.06 -14.86 -17.78
N ILE A 91 -6.28 -15.66 -16.72
CA ILE A 91 -6.27 -17.11 -16.81
C ILE A 91 -7.49 -17.65 -17.54
N ASN A 92 -8.64 -17.00 -17.38
CA ASN A 92 -9.88 -17.40 -18.07
C ASN A 92 -9.91 -16.98 -19.55
N HIS A 93 -9.10 -15.99 -19.95
CA HIS A 93 -8.98 -15.58 -21.36
C HIS A 93 -8.56 -16.75 -22.27
N PRO A 94 -7.39 -17.39 -22.11
CA PRO A 94 -7.01 -18.54 -22.94
C PRO A 94 -7.91 -19.77 -22.71
N PHE A 95 -8.44 -19.95 -21.49
CA PHE A 95 -9.36 -21.06 -21.22
C PHE A 95 -10.59 -20.99 -22.11
N LEU A 96 -11.23 -19.83 -22.29
CA LEU A 96 -12.39 -19.69 -23.19
C LEU A 96 -12.01 -19.87 -24.63
N LEU A 97 -10.80 -19.51 -25.06
CA LEU A 97 -10.31 -19.76 -26.42
C LEU A 97 -10.09 -21.26 -26.68
N VAL A 98 -9.51 -21.97 -25.73
CA VAL A 98 -9.34 -23.42 -25.76
C VAL A 98 -10.70 -24.12 -25.81
N LEU A 99 -11.65 -23.71 -24.96
CA LEU A 99 -12.98 -24.26 -24.92
C LEU A 99 -13.72 -24.06 -26.27
N LYS A 100 -13.62 -22.85 -26.85
CA LYS A 100 -14.17 -22.56 -28.19
C LYS A 100 -13.56 -23.45 -29.24
N ALA A 101 -12.23 -23.62 -29.27
CA ALA A 101 -11.55 -24.47 -30.25
C ALA A 101 -11.98 -25.94 -30.12
N PHE A 102 -12.06 -26.42 -28.88
CA PHE A 102 -12.52 -27.80 -28.57
C PHE A 102 -13.94 -28.05 -29.06
N ILE A 103 -14.89 -27.16 -28.75
CA ILE A 103 -16.28 -27.29 -29.21
C ILE A 103 -16.38 -27.28 -30.73
N ASN A 104 -15.56 -26.49 -31.42
CA ASN A 104 -15.53 -26.37 -32.85
C ASN A 104 -14.73 -27.50 -33.55
N GLY A 105 -14.18 -28.48 -32.82
CA GLY A 105 -13.34 -29.54 -33.36
C GLY A 105 -11.99 -29.06 -33.93
N SER A 106 -11.54 -27.86 -33.51
CA SER A 106 -10.29 -27.26 -33.96
C SER A 106 -9.15 -27.58 -33.02
N SER A 107 -7.89 -27.49 -33.49
CA SER A 107 -6.73 -27.70 -32.63
C SER A 107 -6.65 -26.69 -31.50
N THR A 108 -6.46 -27.16 -30.25
CA THR A 108 -6.27 -26.34 -29.08
C THR A 108 -4.78 -25.98 -28.85
N ALA A 109 -3.87 -26.66 -29.57
CA ALA A 109 -2.43 -26.56 -29.34
C ALA A 109 -1.90 -25.13 -29.46
N MET A 110 -2.40 -24.34 -30.40
CA MET A 110 -1.97 -22.96 -30.62
C MET A 110 -2.27 -22.01 -29.46
N TYR A 111 -3.16 -22.38 -28.53
CA TYR A 111 -3.49 -21.61 -27.35
C TYR A 111 -2.73 -22.08 -26.09
N LEU A 112 -2.12 -23.27 -26.15
CA LEU A 112 -1.48 -23.91 -24.99
C LEU A 112 0.04 -24.00 -25.13
N ILE A 113 0.56 -24.22 -26.36
CA ILE A 113 1.99 -24.35 -26.60
C ILE A 113 2.43 -23.41 -27.71
N PRO A 114 3.68 -22.91 -27.69
CA PRO A 114 4.15 -21.87 -28.64
C PRO A 114 4.53 -22.47 -30.00
N VAL A 115 3.57 -23.09 -30.67
CA VAL A 115 3.71 -23.73 -32.03
C VAL A 115 2.96 -22.98 -33.12
N GLY A 116 2.21 -21.93 -32.74
CA GLY A 116 1.42 -21.11 -33.65
C GLY A 116 2.11 -19.81 -34.05
N PRO A 117 1.33 -18.81 -34.51
CA PRO A 117 1.83 -17.47 -34.78
C PRO A 117 2.55 -16.88 -33.55
N VAL A 118 3.57 -16.09 -33.80
CA VAL A 118 4.44 -15.48 -32.72
C VAL A 118 3.62 -14.68 -31.73
N SER A 119 2.56 -14.01 -32.17
CA SER A 119 1.65 -13.26 -31.30
C SER A 119 1.00 -14.13 -30.22
N TYR A 120 0.56 -15.36 -30.56
CA TYR A 120 0.03 -16.33 -29.59
C TYR A 120 1.12 -16.83 -28.66
N SER A 121 2.34 -17.07 -29.17
CA SER A 121 3.47 -17.51 -28.35
C SER A 121 3.79 -16.48 -27.25
N TYR A 122 3.73 -15.19 -27.55
CA TYR A 122 3.89 -14.15 -26.54
C TYR A 122 2.82 -14.21 -25.44
N GLY A 123 1.56 -14.42 -25.80
CA GLY A 123 0.46 -14.60 -24.84
C GLY A 123 0.68 -15.83 -23.94
N ILE A 124 1.12 -16.94 -24.53
CA ILE A 124 1.44 -18.18 -23.79
C ILE A 124 2.59 -17.94 -22.79
N TYR A 125 3.67 -17.28 -23.20
CA TYR A 125 4.76 -16.93 -22.29
C TYR A 125 4.29 -16.01 -21.18
N ALA A 126 3.47 -14.99 -21.46
CA ALA A 126 2.91 -14.10 -20.46
C ALA A 126 2.12 -14.87 -19.40
N ILE A 127 1.25 -15.79 -19.81
CA ILE A 127 0.42 -16.60 -18.91
C ILE A 127 1.28 -17.60 -18.09
N TYR A 128 2.27 -18.23 -18.72
CA TYR A 128 3.10 -19.20 -18.01
C TYR A 128 3.98 -18.53 -16.96
N PHE A 129 4.58 -17.36 -17.27
CA PHE A 129 5.25 -16.56 -16.27
C PHE A 129 4.31 -16.16 -15.13
N LEU A 130 3.12 -15.64 -15.48
CA LEU A 130 2.12 -15.20 -14.50
C LEU A 130 1.70 -16.35 -13.59
N LEU A 131 1.33 -17.51 -14.13
CA LEU A 131 0.94 -18.68 -13.36
C LEU A 131 2.03 -19.16 -12.42
N THR A 132 3.25 -19.32 -12.93
CA THR A 132 4.40 -19.76 -12.13
C THR A 132 4.64 -18.81 -10.96
N LEU A 133 4.67 -17.50 -11.23
CA LEU A 133 4.94 -16.49 -10.21
C LEU A 133 3.79 -16.35 -9.20
N ILE A 134 2.53 -16.53 -9.60
CA ILE A 134 1.39 -16.55 -8.69
C ILE A 134 1.43 -17.79 -7.79
N VAL A 135 1.79 -18.97 -8.34
CA VAL A 135 1.97 -20.18 -7.52
C VAL A 135 3.07 -19.96 -6.48
N LEU A 136 4.20 -19.40 -6.87
CA LEU A 136 5.29 -19.05 -5.94
C LEU A 136 4.84 -18.00 -4.89
N THR A 137 3.95 -17.10 -5.26
CA THR A 137 3.48 -16.02 -4.37
C THR A 137 2.44 -16.51 -3.35
N LEU A 138 1.47 -17.34 -3.77
CA LEU A 138 0.31 -17.68 -2.95
C LEU A 138 0.42 -19.04 -2.28
N PHE A 139 1.05 -20.03 -2.91
CA PHE A 139 1.03 -21.42 -2.46
C PHE A 139 2.36 -21.86 -1.83
N ILE A 140 3.47 -21.20 -2.16
CA ILE A 140 4.78 -21.52 -1.62
C ILE A 140 5.17 -20.46 -0.59
N LYS A 141 5.39 -20.88 0.67
CA LYS A 141 5.83 -19.99 1.75
C LYS A 141 7.32 -19.67 1.60
N LEU A 142 7.65 -18.77 0.68
CA LEU A 142 9.01 -18.28 0.51
C LEU A 142 9.38 -17.28 1.60
N PRO A 143 10.65 -17.23 2.05
CA PRO A 143 11.17 -16.10 2.82
C PRO A 143 10.92 -14.78 2.07
N TYR A 144 10.63 -13.71 2.81
CA TYR A 144 10.22 -12.43 2.23
C TYR A 144 11.19 -11.88 1.17
N ASN A 145 12.49 -11.99 1.41
CA ASN A 145 13.52 -11.55 0.49
C ASN A 145 13.49 -12.32 -0.85
N ILE A 146 13.29 -13.64 -0.81
CA ILE A 146 13.17 -14.49 -2.02
C ILE A 146 11.84 -14.20 -2.72
N TRP A 147 10.75 -14.15 -1.98
CA TRP A 147 9.43 -13.78 -2.51
C TRP A 147 9.45 -12.42 -3.23
N LYS A 148 10.09 -11.41 -2.65
CA LYS A 148 10.20 -10.08 -3.27
C LYS A 148 10.93 -10.13 -4.62
N VAL A 149 12.00 -10.93 -4.72
CA VAL A 149 12.74 -11.12 -5.97
C VAL A 149 11.88 -11.85 -6.99
N THR A 150 11.28 -12.98 -6.62
CA THR A 150 10.44 -13.76 -7.55
C THR A 150 9.24 -12.94 -8.03
N HIS A 151 8.58 -12.19 -7.14
CA HIS A 151 7.46 -11.33 -7.50
C HIS A 151 7.87 -10.19 -8.47
N THR A 152 9.11 -9.71 -8.40
CA THR A 152 9.61 -8.70 -9.35
C THR A 152 9.61 -9.22 -10.79
N PHE A 153 9.76 -10.53 -11.01
CA PHE A 153 9.69 -11.12 -12.36
C PHE A 153 8.29 -11.06 -12.99
N MET A 154 7.25 -10.60 -12.28
CA MET A 154 5.95 -10.24 -12.89
C MET A 154 6.10 -9.25 -14.04
N GLY A 155 7.17 -8.43 -14.04
CA GLY A 155 7.51 -7.56 -15.16
C GLY A 155 7.78 -8.32 -16.47
N ALA A 156 8.28 -9.56 -16.43
CA ALA A 156 8.44 -10.38 -17.63
C ALA A 156 7.07 -10.78 -18.22
N SER A 157 6.10 -11.14 -17.35
CA SER A 157 4.73 -11.40 -17.81
C SER A 157 4.10 -10.17 -18.47
N LEU A 158 4.27 -8.98 -17.89
CA LEU A 158 3.79 -7.72 -18.47
C LEU A 158 4.47 -7.42 -19.81
N PHE A 159 5.76 -7.63 -19.93
CA PHE A 159 6.49 -7.46 -21.18
C PHE A 159 5.96 -8.36 -22.29
N PHE A 160 5.79 -9.66 -22.03
CA PHE A 160 5.21 -10.57 -23.01
C PHE A 160 3.74 -10.27 -23.32
N ALA A 161 2.97 -9.79 -22.35
CA ALA A 161 1.59 -9.32 -22.57
C ALA A 161 1.56 -8.11 -23.53
N LEU A 162 2.48 -7.16 -23.37
CA LEU A 162 2.62 -6.02 -24.29
C LEU A 162 2.95 -6.51 -25.71
N LEU A 163 3.94 -7.42 -25.86
CA LEU A 163 4.28 -7.99 -27.17
C LEU A 163 3.10 -8.75 -27.79
N HIS A 164 2.32 -9.46 -26.97
CA HIS A 164 1.11 -10.14 -27.44
C HIS A 164 0.10 -9.14 -28.01
N VAL A 165 -0.22 -8.08 -27.26
CA VAL A 165 -1.22 -7.07 -27.67
C VAL A 165 -0.79 -6.32 -28.93
N LEU A 166 0.49 -5.97 -29.04
CA LEU A 166 1.04 -5.26 -30.21
C LEU A 166 1.05 -6.11 -31.50
N ASN A 167 1.03 -7.44 -31.40
CA ASN A 167 1.16 -8.33 -32.55
C ASN A 167 -0.08 -9.15 -32.83
N ILE A 168 -1.11 -9.15 -31.96
CA ILE A 168 -2.29 -9.98 -32.16
C ILE A 168 -3.29 -9.33 -33.13
N GLU A 169 -3.74 -10.09 -34.12
CA GLU A 169 -4.85 -9.68 -34.97
C GLU A 169 -6.18 -9.89 -34.24
N SER A 170 -6.73 -8.81 -33.72
CA SER A 170 -7.96 -8.83 -32.91
C SER A 170 -8.70 -7.49 -33.03
N ASP A 171 -9.76 -7.27 -32.24
CA ASP A 171 -10.42 -5.97 -32.18
C ASP A 171 -9.50 -4.85 -31.71
N VAL A 172 -8.48 -5.17 -30.89
CA VAL A 172 -7.48 -4.20 -30.42
C VAL A 172 -6.67 -3.66 -31.62
N SER A 173 -6.27 -4.52 -32.56
CA SER A 173 -5.51 -4.08 -33.73
C SER A 173 -6.39 -3.44 -34.84
N ARG A 174 -7.69 -3.76 -34.85
CA ARG A 174 -8.63 -3.24 -35.85
C ARG A 174 -9.28 -1.92 -35.46
N ASN A 175 -9.45 -1.68 -34.14
CA ASN A 175 -10.02 -0.45 -33.63
C ASN A 175 -8.93 0.39 -32.99
N MET A 176 -8.53 1.47 -33.67
CA MET A 176 -7.42 2.35 -33.23
C MET A 176 -7.61 2.91 -31.82
N VAL A 177 -8.83 3.31 -31.44
CA VAL A 177 -9.10 3.92 -30.13
C VAL A 177 -8.94 2.88 -29.03
N LEU A 178 -9.50 1.68 -29.20
CA LEU A 178 -9.34 0.59 -28.25
C LEU A 178 -7.87 0.15 -28.16
N GLY A 179 -7.18 0.06 -29.30
CA GLY A 179 -5.76 -0.30 -29.36
C GLY A 179 -4.90 0.66 -28.55
N LEU A 180 -4.96 1.94 -28.88
CA LEU A 180 -4.20 2.98 -28.16
C LEU A 180 -4.54 3.03 -26.67
N TRP A 181 -5.78 2.78 -26.29
CA TRP A 181 -6.20 2.73 -24.89
C TRP A 181 -5.53 1.58 -24.13
N VAL A 182 -5.57 0.37 -24.66
CA VAL A 182 -4.98 -0.82 -24.02
C VAL A 182 -3.46 -0.71 -23.99
N GLU A 183 -2.83 -0.29 -25.09
CA GLU A 183 -1.39 -0.07 -25.19
C GLU A 183 -0.91 0.99 -24.20
N PHE A 184 -1.66 2.09 -24.04
CA PHE A 184 -1.37 3.12 -23.04
C PHE A 184 -1.26 2.54 -21.64
N PHE A 185 -2.20 1.70 -21.20
CA PHE A 185 -2.14 1.09 -19.87
C PHE A 185 -1.00 0.10 -19.74
N LEU A 186 -0.74 -0.72 -20.74
CA LEU A 186 0.39 -1.66 -20.73
C LEU A 186 1.73 -0.92 -20.63
N LEU A 187 1.89 0.15 -21.40
CA LEU A 187 3.07 1.02 -21.34
C LEU A 187 3.17 1.75 -19.99
N ALA A 188 2.07 2.27 -19.44
CA ALA A 188 2.04 2.91 -18.13
C ALA A 188 2.48 1.92 -17.02
N GLY A 189 2.00 0.68 -17.08
CA GLY A 189 2.46 -0.40 -16.18
C GLY A 189 3.96 -0.68 -16.33
N GLY A 190 4.47 -0.74 -17.58
CA GLY A 190 5.88 -0.91 -17.86
C GLY A 190 6.75 0.25 -17.35
N VAL A 191 6.31 1.49 -17.56
CA VAL A 191 6.98 2.68 -17.03
C VAL A 191 6.98 2.68 -15.51
N ALA A 192 5.85 2.34 -14.88
CA ALA A 192 5.75 2.22 -13.42
C ALA A 192 6.70 1.14 -12.86
N PHE A 193 6.83 0.02 -13.55
CA PHE A 193 7.77 -1.05 -13.21
C PHE A 193 9.24 -0.58 -13.28
N ILE A 194 9.63 0.07 -14.39
CA ILE A 194 10.97 0.63 -14.56
C ILE A 194 11.26 1.71 -13.52
N TYR A 195 10.29 2.62 -13.29
CA TYR A 195 10.38 3.63 -12.24
C TYR A 195 10.63 2.99 -10.87
N ARG A 196 9.87 1.95 -10.51
CA ARG A 196 10.00 1.26 -9.22
C ARG A 196 11.36 0.58 -9.04
N LEU A 197 11.93 0.02 -10.11
CA LEU A 197 13.23 -0.67 -10.05
C LEU A 197 14.42 0.30 -9.98
N PHE A 198 14.40 1.37 -10.75
CA PHE A 198 15.60 2.18 -11.00
C PHE A 198 15.53 3.63 -10.54
N LEU A 199 14.33 4.22 -10.53
CA LEU A 199 14.18 5.67 -10.36
C LEU A 199 13.56 6.07 -9.03
N TYR A 200 12.74 5.22 -8.42
CA TYR A 200 11.92 5.61 -7.26
C TYR A 200 12.76 6.17 -6.10
N LYS A 201 13.90 5.56 -5.81
CA LYS A 201 14.79 6.02 -4.72
C LYS A 201 15.39 7.39 -4.99
N LYS A 202 15.74 7.68 -6.26
CA LYS A 202 16.30 8.97 -6.68
C LYS A 202 15.24 10.07 -6.61
N VAL A 203 14.01 9.76 -7.05
CA VAL A 203 12.89 10.72 -7.09
C VAL A 203 12.29 10.98 -5.71
N THR A 204 12.16 9.93 -4.89
CA THR A 204 11.58 10.05 -3.54
C THR A 204 12.54 10.73 -2.55
N GLY A 205 13.85 10.55 -2.74
CA GLY A 205 14.91 10.95 -1.83
C GLY A 205 15.48 9.76 -1.07
N THR A 206 16.80 9.68 -1.07
CA THR A 206 17.57 8.67 -0.35
C THR A 206 18.65 9.36 0.45
N TYR A 207 18.67 9.11 1.75
CA TYR A 207 19.53 9.76 2.70
C TYR A 207 20.37 8.74 3.45
N LEU A 208 21.65 9.04 3.66
CA LEU A 208 22.56 8.21 4.44
C LEU A 208 22.62 8.72 5.87
N TYR A 209 22.48 7.79 6.80
CA TYR A 209 22.51 8.05 8.22
C TYR A 209 23.43 7.06 8.92
N LYS A 210 23.91 7.45 10.11
CA LYS A 210 24.59 6.57 11.06
C LYS A 210 23.77 6.39 12.33
N VAL A 211 23.78 5.19 12.87
CA VAL A 211 23.26 4.93 14.22
C VAL A 211 24.10 5.70 15.23
N GLY A 212 23.49 6.64 15.91
CA GLY A 212 24.14 7.40 16.98
C GLY A 212 23.87 6.75 18.33
N HIS A 213 22.61 6.84 18.78
CA HIS A 213 22.20 6.24 20.04
C HIS A 213 21.20 5.09 19.78
N PHE A 214 21.41 4.01 20.52
CA PHE A 214 20.54 2.85 20.51
C PHE A 214 20.24 2.45 21.95
N SER A 215 18.96 2.38 22.30
CA SER A 215 18.52 1.89 23.60
C SER A 215 17.36 0.91 23.45
N ALA A 216 17.22 0.01 24.42
CA ALA A 216 16.11 -0.92 24.49
C ALA A 216 15.32 -0.66 25.77
N VAL A 217 14.01 -0.45 25.63
CA VAL A 217 13.08 -0.33 26.75
C VAL A 217 12.03 -1.43 26.58
N GLY A 218 12.14 -2.48 27.39
CA GLY A 218 11.32 -3.68 27.23
C GLY A 218 11.43 -4.27 25.82
N GLU A 219 10.30 -4.40 25.15
CA GLU A 219 10.19 -4.93 23.78
C GLU A 219 10.33 -3.85 22.68
N VAL A 220 10.82 -2.66 23.01
CA VAL A 220 10.97 -1.56 22.04
C VAL A 220 12.42 -1.10 21.97
N PHE A 221 12.89 -0.94 20.73
CA PHE A 221 14.15 -0.27 20.43
C PHE A 221 13.90 1.19 20.08
N ASN A 222 14.65 2.08 20.71
CA ASN A 222 14.73 3.49 20.33
C ASN A 222 16.04 3.72 19.59
N LEU A 223 15.94 4.16 18.34
CA LEU A 223 17.07 4.45 17.47
C LEU A 223 17.12 5.95 17.21
N THR A 224 18.26 6.57 17.52
CA THR A 224 18.57 7.92 17.07
C THR A 224 19.61 7.82 15.98
N LEU A 225 19.29 8.35 14.81
CA LEU A 225 20.14 8.32 13.62
C LEU A 225 20.61 9.73 13.29
N PHE A 226 21.89 9.91 12.96
CA PHE A 226 22.45 11.18 12.54
C PHE A 226 22.79 11.16 11.05
N PRO A 227 22.49 12.24 10.30
CA PRO A 227 22.73 12.28 8.86
C PRO A 227 24.23 12.27 8.52
N GLU A 228 24.59 11.53 7.45
CA GLU A 228 25.88 11.63 6.78
C GLU A 228 25.74 12.49 5.51
N GLY A 229 25.50 13.78 5.67
CA GLY A 229 25.23 14.71 4.56
C GLY A 229 23.84 15.35 4.69
N GLU A 230 23.05 15.30 3.63
CA GLU A 230 21.70 15.87 3.64
C GLU A 230 20.76 15.10 4.58
N SER A 231 19.94 15.84 5.32
CA SER A 231 18.89 15.26 6.19
C SER A 231 17.55 15.20 5.47
N ILE A 232 16.74 14.19 5.80
CA ILE A 232 15.36 14.10 5.34
C ILE A 232 14.54 15.26 5.91
N LYS A 233 13.72 15.87 5.05
CA LYS A 233 12.70 16.84 5.48
C LYS A 233 11.37 16.13 5.53
N SER A 234 10.77 16.01 6.70
CA SER A 234 9.45 15.39 6.86
C SER A 234 8.50 16.28 7.66
N SER A 235 7.21 16.10 7.40
CA SER A 235 6.12 16.61 8.23
C SER A 235 5.77 15.60 9.32
N VAL A 236 5.04 16.03 10.33
CA VAL A 236 4.59 15.16 11.42
C VAL A 236 3.72 14.00 10.91
N GLY A 237 3.79 12.88 11.60
CA GLY A 237 3.04 11.67 11.26
C GLY A 237 3.51 10.97 9.99
N GLN A 238 4.63 11.39 9.38
CA GLN A 238 5.23 10.68 8.26
C GLN A 238 6.13 9.54 8.73
N TYR A 239 6.39 8.61 7.81
CA TYR A 239 7.30 7.49 8.01
C TYR A 239 8.34 7.41 6.88
N ALA A 240 9.40 6.65 7.11
CA ALA A 240 10.42 6.39 6.11
C ALA A 240 10.78 4.91 6.08
N PHE A 241 11.26 4.43 4.93
CA PHE A 241 11.82 3.10 4.84
C PHE A 241 13.28 3.12 5.29
N LEU A 242 13.60 2.27 6.26
CA LEU A 242 14.95 2.07 6.78
C LEU A 242 15.54 0.78 6.25
N LYS A 243 16.79 0.83 5.80
CA LYS A 243 17.59 -0.31 5.37
C LYS A 243 18.99 -0.24 6.00
N VAL A 244 19.41 -1.30 6.67
CA VAL A 244 20.77 -1.41 7.21
C VAL A 244 21.76 -1.82 6.11
N LEU A 245 22.92 -1.12 6.04
CA LEU A 245 23.86 -1.29 4.93
C LEU A 245 25.06 -2.18 5.28
N ASN A 246 25.72 -1.95 6.40
CA ASN A 246 27.04 -2.51 6.72
C ASN A 246 27.05 -3.54 7.86
N ASN A 247 25.90 -3.81 8.52
CA ASN A 247 25.81 -4.82 9.57
C ASN A 247 25.31 -6.14 8.99
N LYS A 248 26.14 -7.20 9.08
CA LYS A 248 25.81 -8.53 8.53
C LYS A 248 24.79 -9.31 9.39
N GLN A 249 24.60 -8.92 10.64
CA GLN A 249 23.66 -9.55 11.58
C GLN A 249 22.23 -9.00 11.43
N VAL A 250 22.04 -7.95 10.63
CA VAL A 250 20.74 -7.36 10.32
C VAL A 250 20.42 -7.57 8.85
N SER A 251 19.19 -8.00 8.56
CA SER A 251 18.74 -8.17 7.18
C SER A 251 18.80 -6.84 6.40
N LYS A 252 19.18 -6.93 5.12
CA LYS A 252 19.23 -5.75 4.21
C LYS A 252 17.85 -5.37 3.62
N GLU A 253 16.78 -5.77 4.27
CA GLU A 253 15.44 -5.43 3.85
C GLU A 253 15.10 -3.98 4.17
N GLU A 254 14.19 -3.39 3.37
CA GLU A 254 13.61 -2.09 3.64
C GLU A 254 12.33 -2.25 4.42
N HIS A 255 12.24 -1.65 5.61
CA HIS A 255 11.04 -1.66 6.44
C HIS A 255 10.59 -0.24 6.78
N PRO A 256 9.27 0.04 6.77
CA PRO A 256 8.73 1.35 7.12
C PRO A 256 8.69 1.52 8.63
N PHE A 257 9.13 2.70 9.10
CA PHE A 257 9.02 3.11 10.49
C PHE A 257 8.58 4.57 10.56
N SER A 258 7.66 4.87 11.49
CA SER A 258 7.21 6.23 11.75
C SER A 258 8.37 7.08 12.27
N ILE A 259 8.54 8.26 11.67
CA ILE A 259 9.46 9.28 12.17
C ILE A 259 8.80 9.88 13.42
N VAL A 260 9.37 9.58 14.59
CA VAL A 260 8.83 10.09 15.86
C VAL A 260 9.20 11.55 16.05
N GLU A 261 10.44 11.89 15.70
CA GLU A 261 10.99 13.23 15.88
C GLU A 261 12.16 13.45 14.91
N ILE A 262 12.36 14.68 14.49
CA ILE A 262 13.57 15.16 13.83
C ILE A 262 14.12 16.30 14.69
N ASN A 263 15.34 16.14 15.18
CA ASN A 263 16.01 17.19 15.97
C ASN A 263 16.60 18.31 15.10
N GLU A 264 17.04 19.40 15.73
CA GLU A 264 17.60 20.57 15.02
C GLU A 264 18.83 20.25 14.15
N MET A 265 19.57 19.19 14.47
CA MET A 265 20.72 18.72 13.70
C MET A 265 20.33 17.76 12.56
N GLY A 266 19.03 17.58 12.27
CA GLY A 266 18.53 16.65 11.27
C GLY A 266 18.58 15.17 11.68
N GLY A 267 18.85 14.91 12.95
CA GLY A 267 18.82 13.55 13.51
C GLY A 267 17.39 13.04 13.62
N ILE A 268 17.16 11.76 13.25
CA ILE A 268 15.85 11.12 13.24
C ILE A 268 15.73 10.15 14.41
N VAL A 269 14.56 10.13 15.06
CA VAL A 269 14.22 9.16 16.10
C VAL A 269 13.18 8.18 15.57
N PHE A 270 13.47 6.88 15.70
CA PHE A 270 12.53 5.79 15.48
C PHE A 270 12.34 4.97 16.76
N SER A 271 11.09 4.57 17.04
CA SER A 271 10.79 3.57 18.07
C SER A 271 10.20 2.33 17.41
N VAL A 272 10.85 1.20 17.59
CA VAL A 272 10.56 -0.05 16.87
C VAL A 272 10.28 -1.18 17.84
N LYS A 273 9.07 -1.76 17.80
CA LYS A 273 8.73 -2.93 18.62
C LYS A 273 9.25 -4.23 18.00
N LYS A 274 9.79 -5.11 18.84
CA LYS A 274 10.30 -6.46 18.48
C LYS A 274 9.17 -7.42 18.17
N ILE A 275 8.54 -7.31 16.98
CA ILE A 275 7.37 -8.12 16.62
C ILE A 275 7.75 -9.26 15.67
N GLY A 276 8.53 -8.97 14.63
CA GLY A 276 8.91 -9.91 13.56
C GLY A 276 10.38 -10.31 13.60
N ASP A 277 10.76 -11.17 12.68
CA ASP A 277 12.13 -11.63 12.45
C ASP A 277 13.09 -10.44 12.20
N TYR A 278 12.76 -9.56 11.24
CA TYR A 278 13.56 -8.38 10.95
C TYR A 278 13.73 -7.45 12.17
N THR A 279 12.63 -7.08 12.83
CA THR A 279 12.69 -6.12 13.94
C THR A 279 13.47 -6.66 15.14
N ARG A 280 13.54 -7.97 15.33
CA ARG A 280 14.39 -8.61 16.34
C ARG A 280 15.87 -8.47 16.01
N THR A 281 16.25 -8.54 14.71
CA THR A 281 17.65 -8.39 14.29
C THR A 281 18.19 -6.98 14.51
N LEU A 282 17.31 -5.96 14.60
CA LEU A 282 17.71 -4.57 14.89
C LEU A 282 18.42 -4.44 16.24
N GLY A 283 18.22 -5.38 17.17
CA GLY A 283 18.97 -5.44 18.43
C GLY A 283 20.48 -5.64 18.26
N ASN A 284 20.95 -6.05 17.09
CA ASN A 284 22.36 -6.19 16.75
C ASN A 284 22.99 -4.90 16.21
N LEU A 285 22.22 -3.81 16.06
CA LEU A 285 22.74 -2.51 15.64
C LEU A 285 23.71 -1.94 16.66
N LYS A 286 24.75 -1.31 16.16
CA LYS A 286 25.79 -0.64 16.96
C LYS A 286 25.90 0.82 16.54
N SER A 287 26.37 1.66 17.44
CA SER A 287 26.73 3.04 17.10
C SER A 287 27.76 3.04 15.95
N GLY A 288 27.53 3.89 14.96
CA GLY A 288 28.32 3.98 13.74
C GLY A 288 27.85 3.07 12.59
N ASP A 289 26.88 2.15 12.82
CA ASP A 289 26.29 1.38 11.72
C ASP A 289 25.61 2.31 10.72
N LYS A 290 25.79 2.04 9.43
CA LYS A 290 25.23 2.84 8.35
C LYS A 290 23.85 2.34 7.95
N VAL A 291 22.93 3.28 7.79
CA VAL A 291 21.57 3.01 7.35
C VAL A 291 21.18 3.93 6.19
N GLU A 292 20.38 3.39 5.29
CA GLU A 292 19.74 4.12 4.20
C GLU A 292 18.30 4.43 4.61
N ILE A 293 17.91 5.69 4.49
CA ILE A 293 16.53 6.16 4.73
C ILE A 293 15.95 6.61 3.40
N VAL A 294 14.78 6.09 3.04
CA VAL A 294 14.05 6.46 1.82
C VAL A 294 12.68 7.01 2.21
N GLY A 295 12.39 8.21 1.79
CA GLY A 295 11.13 8.89 2.13
C GLY A 295 11.22 10.41 2.02
N PRO A 296 10.30 11.13 2.71
CA PRO A 296 9.24 10.64 3.60
C PRO A 296 7.99 10.17 2.85
N PHE A 297 7.15 9.38 3.54
CA PHE A 297 5.83 8.91 3.13
C PHE A 297 4.81 9.17 4.24
N GLY A 298 3.53 9.06 3.92
CA GLY A 298 2.43 9.30 4.87
C GLY A 298 1.76 10.66 4.68
N ILE A 299 0.45 10.70 4.93
CA ILE A 299 -0.41 11.86 4.65
C ILE A 299 -1.13 12.40 5.90
N ILE A 300 -0.76 11.94 7.10
CA ILE A 300 -1.39 12.36 8.37
C ILE A 300 -1.40 13.89 8.49
N HIS A 301 -0.28 14.56 8.21
CA HIS A 301 -0.16 16.01 8.27
C HIS A 301 -1.23 16.73 7.45
N LYS A 302 -1.50 16.28 6.21
CA LYS A 302 -2.52 16.88 5.34
C LYS A 302 -3.94 16.72 5.88
N LYS A 303 -4.23 15.57 6.48
CA LYS A 303 -5.53 15.32 7.11
C LYS A 303 -5.66 16.10 8.40
N LEU A 304 -4.58 16.23 9.17
CA LEU A 304 -4.55 17.03 10.38
C LEU A 304 -4.93 18.48 10.11
N ASP A 305 -4.38 19.08 9.05
CA ASP A 305 -4.64 20.47 8.68
C ASP A 305 -6.13 20.74 8.44
N ALA A 306 -6.83 19.78 7.85
CA ALA A 306 -8.25 19.90 7.50
C ALA A 306 -9.22 19.77 8.69
N HIS A 307 -8.75 19.26 9.86
CA HIS A 307 -9.64 18.92 10.98
C HIS A 307 -9.25 19.67 12.27
N PRO A 308 -10.15 20.51 12.83
CA PRO A 308 -9.86 21.33 14.00
C PRO A 308 -9.91 20.58 15.33
N GLU A 309 -10.62 19.45 15.39
CA GLU A 309 -10.78 18.63 16.61
C GLU A 309 -10.45 17.14 16.34
N PRO A 310 -9.17 16.82 16.09
CA PRO A 310 -8.76 15.44 15.81
C PRO A 310 -8.84 14.56 17.06
N VAL A 311 -9.24 13.31 16.85
CA VAL A 311 -9.25 12.25 17.86
C VAL A 311 -8.23 11.18 17.48
N PHE A 312 -7.19 11.04 18.26
CA PHE A 312 -6.16 10.02 18.06
C PHE A 312 -6.46 8.81 18.95
N VAL A 313 -6.41 7.60 18.35
CA VAL A 313 -6.51 6.34 19.09
C VAL A 313 -5.33 5.47 18.73
N ALA A 314 -4.44 5.29 19.69
CA ALA A 314 -3.20 4.53 19.53
C ALA A 314 -3.26 3.19 20.27
N GLY A 315 -2.70 2.14 19.68
CA GLY A 315 -2.50 0.84 20.32
C GLY A 315 -1.03 0.43 20.37
N GLY A 316 -0.44 0.35 21.57
CA GLY A 316 0.95 -0.04 21.74
C GLY A 316 1.91 0.85 20.92
N ILE A 317 2.74 0.23 20.06
CA ILE A 317 3.70 0.97 19.21
C ILE A 317 3.03 1.88 18.18
N GLY A 318 1.73 1.72 17.92
CA GLY A 318 0.96 2.63 17.05
C GLY A 318 0.85 4.06 17.56
N ILE A 319 1.43 4.38 18.70
CA ILE A 319 1.59 5.75 19.19
C ILE A 319 2.62 6.56 18.39
N THR A 320 3.57 5.90 17.74
CA THR A 320 4.73 6.55 17.11
C THR A 320 4.39 7.61 16.06
N PRO A 321 3.40 7.45 15.15
CA PRO A 321 3.05 8.52 14.20
C PRO A 321 2.35 9.70 14.89
N PHE A 322 1.88 9.54 16.13
CA PHE A 322 1.09 10.56 16.81
C PHE A 322 1.91 11.43 17.78
N VAL A 323 3.15 11.05 18.13
CA VAL A 323 3.94 11.79 19.12
C VAL A 323 4.12 13.26 18.70
N ALA A 324 4.79 13.51 17.57
CA ALA A 324 4.97 14.87 17.06
C ALA A 324 3.66 15.47 16.51
N THR A 325 2.76 14.62 16.00
CA THR A 325 1.48 15.06 15.40
C THR A 325 0.54 15.69 16.44
N VAL A 326 0.47 15.12 17.63
CA VAL A 326 -0.32 15.66 18.75
C VAL A 326 0.24 17.02 19.19
N GLU A 327 1.54 17.11 19.32
CA GLU A 327 2.20 18.36 19.75
C GLU A 327 2.00 19.49 18.73
N GLU A 328 2.15 19.21 17.42
CA GLU A 328 1.88 20.17 16.37
C GLU A 328 0.39 20.59 16.32
N ALA A 329 -0.52 19.64 16.53
CA ALA A 329 -1.95 19.95 16.61
C ALA A 329 -2.27 20.91 17.77
N LEU A 330 -1.64 20.70 18.92
CA LEU A 330 -1.83 21.53 20.13
C LEU A 330 -1.24 22.92 19.95
N THR A 331 -0.02 23.03 19.41
CA THR A 331 0.63 24.30 19.14
C THR A 331 -0.08 25.12 18.07
N SER A 332 -0.77 24.45 17.14
CA SER A 332 -1.65 25.06 16.16
C SER A 332 -3.04 25.46 16.70
N GLY A 333 -3.27 25.31 18.02
CA GLY A 333 -4.50 25.71 18.68
C GLY A 333 -5.68 24.75 18.52
N LYS A 334 -5.46 23.53 17.97
CA LYS A 334 -6.51 22.54 17.80
C LYS A 334 -6.92 21.91 19.14
N LYS A 335 -8.20 21.52 19.25
CA LYS A 335 -8.67 20.75 20.42
C LYS A 335 -8.42 19.27 20.17
N VAL A 336 -7.50 18.68 20.93
CA VAL A 336 -6.97 17.33 20.69
C VAL A 336 -7.46 16.34 21.75
N TYR A 337 -7.83 15.15 21.29
CA TYR A 337 -8.12 14.00 22.15
C TYR A 337 -7.14 12.87 21.77
N LEU A 338 -6.47 12.29 22.77
CA LEU A 338 -5.61 11.14 22.60
C LEU A 338 -6.00 10.02 23.56
N TYR A 339 -6.39 8.88 22.98
CA TYR A 339 -6.61 7.62 23.71
C TYR A 339 -5.47 6.68 23.38
N TYR A 340 -4.63 6.38 24.38
CA TYR A 340 -3.49 5.49 24.21
C TYR A 340 -3.72 4.18 24.93
N SER A 341 -3.91 3.10 24.19
CA SER A 341 -4.17 1.77 24.74
C SER A 341 -2.92 0.91 24.74
N VAL A 342 -2.56 0.41 25.91
CA VAL A 342 -1.46 -0.54 26.14
C VAL A 342 -1.97 -1.70 27.01
N ARG A 343 -1.23 -2.79 27.10
CA ARG A 343 -1.60 -3.91 27.98
C ARG A 343 -1.32 -3.56 29.44
N GLU A 344 -0.14 -3.05 29.69
CA GLU A 344 0.38 -2.70 31.02
C GLU A 344 1.00 -1.30 31.02
N PRO A 345 1.02 -0.59 32.14
CA PRO A 345 1.61 0.76 32.23
C PRO A 345 3.05 0.84 31.72
N ALA A 346 3.86 -0.19 31.96
CA ALA A 346 5.25 -0.25 31.52
C ALA A 346 5.43 -0.27 29.99
N GLU A 347 4.38 -0.61 29.21
CA GLU A 347 4.39 -0.55 27.74
C GLU A 347 4.06 0.85 27.20
N ALA A 348 3.67 1.81 28.03
CA ALA A 348 3.23 3.14 27.62
C ALA A 348 4.43 4.05 27.27
N LEU A 349 4.91 3.94 26.03
CA LEU A 349 5.94 4.84 25.52
C LEU A 349 5.42 6.28 25.46
N TYR A 350 6.28 7.24 25.81
CA TYR A 350 5.93 8.67 25.75
C TYR A 350 4.78 9.12 26.68
N ASP A 351 4.37 8.28 27.66
CA ASP A 351 3.27 8.60 28.58
C ASP A 351 3.56 9.90 29.36
N GLU A 352 4.76 10.04 29.91
CA GLU A 352 5.15 11.25 30.63
C GLU A 352 5.10 12.49 29.72
N ARG A 353 5.58 12.41 28.48
CA ARG A 353 5.49 13.52 27.50
C ARG A 353 4.04 13.96 27.27
N PHE A 354 3.10 13.01 27.16
CA PHE A 354 1.68 13.34 26.97
C PHE A 354 1.03 13.90 28.24
N LYS A 355 1.45 13.49 29.43
CA LYS A 355 1.02 14.09 30.69
C LYS A 355 1.49 15.54 30.83
N GLU A 356 2.77 15.80 30.53
CA GLU A 356 3.32 17.17 30.50
C GLU A 356 2.57 18.06 29.49
N LEU A 357 2.26 17.54 28.30
CA LEU A 357 1.43 18.26 27.33
C LEU A 357 0.02 18.51 27.86
N ALA A 358 -0.59 17.58 28.58
CA ALA A 358 -1.93 17.75 29.15
C ALA A 358 -1.96 18.79 30.28
N GLU A 359 -0.86 18.94 31.01
CA GLU A 359 -0.71 20.02 32.01
C GLU A 359 -0.51 21.38 31.33
N LYS A 360 0.25 21.41 30.22
CA LYS A 360 0.58 22.64 29.48
C LYS A 360 -0.57 23.17 28.63
N PHE A 361 -1.39 22.29 28.03
CA PHE A 361 -2.41 22.65 27.05
C PHE A 361 -3.83 22.28 27.52
N SER A 362 -4.63 23.26 27.91
CA SER A 362 -6.02 23.08 28.36
C SER A 362 -6.96 22.51 27.27
N ASN A 363 -6.58 22.63 25.98
CA ASN A 363 -7.27 22.08 24.82
C ASN A 363 -6.85 20.63 24.49
N PHE A 364 -6.07 19.96 25.37
CA PHE A 364 -5.66 18.58 25.23
C PHE A 364 -6.35 17.67 26.25
N LYS A 365 -6.96 16.60 25.76
CA LYS A 365 -7.48 15.51 26.59
C LYS A 365 -6.71 14.23 26.32
N TYR A 366 -5.85 13.84 27.26
CA TYR A 366 -5.08 12.59 27.21
C TYR A 366 -5.69 11.53 28.12
N LYS A 367 -5.79 10.29 27.63
CA LYS A 367 -6.27 9.15 28.42
C LYS A 367 -5.47 7.90 28.13
N LEU A 368 -4.66 7.49 29.10
CA LEU A 368 -4.00 6.19 29.08
C LEU A 368 -5.02 5.09 29.39
N TRP A 369 -5.10 4.07 28.55
CA TRP A 369 -6.02 2.95 28.67
C TRP A 369 -5.27 1.63 28.86
N ILE A 370 -5.34 1.05 30.07
CA ILE A 370 -4.69 -0.22 30.39
C ILE A 370 -5.66 -1.37 30.08
N SER A 371 -5.41 -2.12 29.00
CA SER A 371 -6.35 -3.13 28.50
C SER A 371 -6.42 -4.39 29.38
N ASN A 372 -5.39 -4.72 30.15
CA ASN A 372 -5.41 -5.85 31.07
C ASN A 372 -6.39 -5.63 32.24
N THR A 373 -6.67 -4.38 32.63
CA THR A 373 -7.57 -4.06 33.72
C THR A 373 -8.95 -3.58 33.24
N ARG A 374 -9.01 -2.85 32.11
CA ARG A 374 -10.24 -2.20 31.63
C ARG A 374 -10.84 -2.88 30.38
N GLY A 375 -10.22 -3.96 29.90
CA GLY A 375 -10.59 -4.57 28.62
C GLY A 375 -10.17 -3.72 27.40
N LYS A 376 -10.56 -4.16 26.21
CA LYS A 376 -10.21 -3.47 24.95
C LYS A 376 -10.92 -2.13 24.86
N ILE A 377 -10.21 -1.10 24.43
CA ILE A 377 -10.81 0.21 24.15
C ILE A 377 -11.80 0.10 22.99
N GLY A 378 -12.95 0.77 23.11
CA GLY A 378 -13.99 0.82 22.08
C GLY A 378 -14.63 2.21 21.98
N ALA A 379 -15.50 2.39 20.99
CA ALA A 379 -16.19 3.66 20.75
C ALA A 379 -17.03 4.16 21.93
N GLN A 380 -17.61 3.24 22.73
CA GLN A 380 -18.34 3.60 23.96
C GLN A 380 -17.45 4.30 24.99
N ASN A 381 -16.17 3.86 25.11
CA ASN A 381 -15.24 4.47 26.07
C ASN A 381 -14.85 5.88 25.65
N ILE A 382 -14.74 6.12 24.33
CA ILE A 382 -14.44 7.43 23.75
C ILE A 382 -15.68 8.35 23.89
N GLN A 383 -16.88 7.80 23.72
CA GLN A 383 -18.15 8.54 23.85
C GLN A 383 -18.40 9.10 25.26
N GLN A 384 -17.78 8.53 26.30
CA GLN A 384 -17.83 9.10 27.65
C GLN A 384 -17.22 10.50 27.74
N ASP A 385 -16.24 10.78 26.87
CA ASP A 385 -15.47 12.04 26.87
C ASP A 385 -15.90 12.97 25.71
N ILE A 386 -16.54 12.42 24.68
CA ILE A 386 -16.94 13.14 23.45
C ILE A 386 -18.40 12.83 23.17
N ASN A 387 -19.28 13.81 23.37
CA ASN A 387 -20.74 13.62 23.27
C ASN A 387 -21.19 13.16 21.86
N ASP A 388 -20.65 13.75 20.82
CA ASP A 388 -20.99 13.46 19.43
C ASP A 388 -19.75 13.03 18.63
N LEU A 389 -19.61 11.73 18.43
CA LEU A 389 -18.51 11.14 17.67
C LEU A 389 -18.65 11.37 16.17
N SER A 390 -19.88 11.56 15.65
CA SER A 390 -20.16 11.67 14.21
C SER A 390 -19.54 12.92 13.55
N LYS A 391 -19.20 13.92 14.37
CA LYS A 391 -18.58 15.17 13.93
C LYS A 391 -17.04 15.20 14.08
N LYS A 392 -16.45 14.09 14.49
CA LYS A 392 -15.01 14.02 14.77
C LYS A 392 -14.28 13.27 13.66
N PHE A 393 -13.02 13.65 13.46
CA PHE A 393 -12.11 12.92 12.61
C PHE A 393 -11.17 12.06 13.46
N PHE A 394 -11.09 10.78 13.13
CA PHE A 394 -10.33 9.79 13.90
C PHE A 394 -9.05 9.39 13.17
N PHE A 395 -7.93 9.52 13.86
CA PHE A 395 -6.66 8.92 13.48
C PHE A 395 -6.44 7.67 14.33
N VAL A 396 -6.36 6.51 13.70
CA VAL A 396 -6.25 5.23 14.41
C VAL A 396 -5.01 4.49 13.95
N CYS A 397 -4.15 4.12 14.89
CA CYS A 397 -2.96 3.31 14.60
C CYS A 397 -2.72 2.29 15.72
N GLY A 398 -2.44 1.04 15.34
CA GLY A 398 -2.21 -0.05 16.30
C GLY A 398 -2.41 -1.42 15.68
N PRO A 399 -2.55 -2.47 16.51
CA PRO A 399 -2.82 -3.82 16.02
C PRO A 399 -4.08 -3.90 15.15
N LYS A 400 -3.98 -4.57 14.00
CA LYS A 400 -5.08 -4.68 13.04
C LYS A 400 -6.44 -5.08 13.66
N PRO A 401 -6.52 -6.09 14.58
CA PRO A 401 -7.80 -6.44 15.22
C PRO A 401 -8.40 -5.29 16.05
N MET A 402 -7.57 -4.44 16.66
CA MET A 402 -8.03 -3.26 17.39
C MET A 402 -8.60 -2.21 16.41
N MET A 403 -7.85 -1.91 15.35
CA MET A 403 -8.25 -0.94 14.33
C MET A 403 -9.56 -1.34 13.65
N ASP A 404 -9.69 -2.59 13.22
CA ASP A 404 -10.89 -3.11 12.55
C ASP A 404 -12.11 -3.09 13.46
N SER A 405 -11.96 -3.51 14.74
CA SER A 405 -13.02 -3.47 15.74
C SER A 405 -13.47 -2.04 16.03
N LEU A 406 -12.53 -1.13 16.24
CA LEU A 406 -12.83 0.28 16.52
C LEU A 406 -13.53 0.95 15.33
N LYS A 407 -13.06 0.71 14.11
CA LYS A 407 -13.69 1.22 12.88
C LYS A 407 -15.15 0.80 12.78
N LYS A 408 -15.44 -0.48 13.04
CA LYS A 408 -16.82 -1.01 13.04
C LYS A 408 -17.68 -0.27 14.07
N GLN A 409 -17.20 -0.18 15.31
CA GLN A 409 -17.93 0.48 16.40
C GLN A 409 -18.17 1.98 16.17
N LEU A 410 -17.15 2.70 15.62
CA LEU A 410 -17.30 4.12 15.27
C LEU A 410 -18.37 4.32 14.20
N ARG A 411 -18.41 3.45 13.19
CA ARG A 411 -19.46 3.48 12.17
C ARG A 411 -20.85 3.23 12.74
N GLU A 412 -20.99 2.29 13.67
CA GLU A 412 -22.23 2.02 14.40
C GLU A 412 -22.68 3.25 15.23
N LYS A 413 -21.75 4.13 15.62
CA LYS A 413 -22.00 5.41 16.29
C LYS A 413 -22.20 6.59 15.34
N GLY A 414 -22.34 6.35 14.03
CA GLY A 414 -22.62 7.37 13.02
C GLY A 414 -21.39 8.08 12.44
N VAL A 415 -20.18 7.67 12.79
CA VAL A 415 -18.96 8.22 12.17
C VAL A 415 -18.86 7.73 10.73
N LYS A 416 -18.69 8.64 9.78
CA LYS A 416 -18.50 8.29 8.37
C LYS A 416 -17.17 7.55 8.16
N SER A 417 -17.13 6.62 7.22
CA SER A 417 -15.88 5.90 6.90
C SER A 417 -14.72 6.82 6.52
N ASP A 418 -15.03 7.96 5.93
CA ASP A 418 -14.07 8.96 5.48
C ASP A 418 -13.49 9.80 6.61
N ASP A 419 -14.20 9.84 7.75
CA ASP A 419 -13.75 10.52 8.95
C ASP A 419 -12.93 9.60 9.87
N ILE A 420 -12.55 8.40 9.37
CA ILE A 420 -11.70 7.43 10.09
C ILE A 420 -10.48 7.12 9.21
N TYR A 421 -9.34 7.73 9.53
CA TYR A 421 -8.04 7.42 8.92
C TYR A 421 -7.32 6.35 9.75
N MET A 422 -6.88 5.29 9.10
CA MET A 422 -6.12 4.21 9.75
C MET A 422 -4.73 4.12 9.14
N GLU A 423 -3.70 4.32 9.96
CA GLU A 423 -2.33 4.06 9.55
C GLU A 423 -2.02 2.57 9.74
N ASP A 424 -1.90 1.84 8.63
CA ASP A 424 -1.65 0.40 8.62
C ASP A 424 -0.27 0.11 8.03
N PHE A 425 0.65 -0.35 8.88
CA PHE A 425 2.02 -0.70 8.47
C PHE A 425 2.17 -2.15 8.03
N THR A 426 1.09 -2.92 7.91
CA THR A 426 1.11 -4.26 7.34
C THR A 426 1.17 -4.17 5.81
N LEU A 427 2.33 -3.81 5.26
CA LEU A 427 2.59 -3.66 3.82
C LEU A 427 2.87 -5.01 3.11
N ARG A 428 2.15 -6.09 3.48
CA ARG A 428 2.19 -7.39 2.81
C ARG A 428 0.94 -7.64 2.01
#